data_2644e054ef1433cbab6aa81b3f1afb50
#
_entry.id   2644e054ef1433cbab6aa81b3f1afb50
#
_cell.length_a   1.000
_cell.length_b   1.000
_cell.length_c   1.000
_cell.angle_alpha   90.00
_cell.angle_beta   90.00
_cell.angle_gamma   90.00
#
_symmetry.space_group_name_H-M   'P 1'
#
loop_
_entity.id
_entity.type
_entity.pdbx_description
1 polymer ?
#
loop_
_entity_poly.entity_id
_entity_poly.type
_entity_poly.pdbx_seq_one_letter_code
_entity_poly.pdbx_strand_id
1 'polypeptide(L)'
;MADVSYKRHIAKTITWRVVGTLDTILLSWFITGNPLSGLKIGIAEVTTKTILYYLHERVWYKINLTKDGVLLESRKRHIAKTVTWRLVGTLDTMTLAWIISGDPLAALKIGFAEVVTKMLLYYLHERVWYKIDFGLPNRKNN
;
A
#
# COMPACT_ATOMS: atom_id res chain seq x y z
N MET A 1 12.72 -4.12 25.71
CA MET A 1 12.03 -3.96 24.43
C MET A 1 11.56 -5.30 23.93
N ALA A 2 10.26 -5.44 23.70
CA ALA A 2 9.75 -6.69 23.16
C ALA A 2 10.08 -6.75 21.68
N ASP A 3 10.95 -7.68 21.30
CA ASP A 3 11.29 -7.86 19.90
C ASP A 3 10.11 -8.53 19.20
N VAL A 4 9.54 -7.80 18.25
CA VAL A 4 8.48 -8.33 17.41
C VAL A 4 9.09 -9.33 16.45
N SER A 5 8.50 -10.53 16.40
CA SER A 5 8.97 -11.60 15.55
C SER A 5 9.01 -11.19 14.08
N TYR A 6 10.08 -11.54 13.40
CA TYR A 6 10.19 -11.36 11.95
C TYR A 6 9.03 -12.02 11.21
N LYS A 7 8.57 -13.15 11.71
CA LYS A 7 7.43 -13.88 11.15
C LYS A 7 6.15 -13.05 11.22
N ARG A 8 5.97 -12.28 12.30
CA ARG A 8 4.81 -11.40 12.45
C ARG A 8 4.80 -10.32 11.37
N HIS A 9 5.93 -9.68 11.12
CA HIS A 9 6.03 -8.63 10.10
C HIS A 9 5.73 -9.19 8.70
N ILE A 10 6.27 -10.36 8.39
CA ILE A 10 6.03 -11.01 7.10
C ILE A 10 4.55 -11.36 6.94
N ALA A 11 3.96 -12.00 7.96
CA ALA A 11 2.54 -12.38 7.92
C ALA A 11 1.64 -11.15 7.77
N LYS A 12 1.94 -10.10 8.51
CA LYS A 12 1.19 -8.84 8.45
C LYS A 12 1.29 -8.19 7.08
N THR A 13 2.48 -8.21 6.48
CA THR A 13 2.70 -7.67 5.14
C THR A 13 1.92 -8.47 4.10
N ILE A 14 1.96 -9.80 4.18
CA ILE A 14 1.24 -10.66 3.24
C ILE A 14 -0.27 -10.45 3.36
N THR A 15 -0.81 -10.44 4.57
CA THR A 15 -2.24 -10.25 4.78
C THR A 15 -2.70 -8.86 4.30
N TRP A 16 -1.89 -7.83 4.53
CA TRP A 16 -2.21 -6.49 4.02
C TRP A 16 -2.22 -6.45 2.50
N ARG A 17 -1.26 -7.11 1.85
CA ARG A 17 -1.21 -7.20 0.39
C ARG A 17 -2.43 -7.91 -0.17
N VAL A 18 -2.86 -9.00 0.48
CA VAL A 18 -4.06 -9.74 0.06
C VAL A 18 -5.30 -8.85 0.19
N VAL A 19 -5.48 -8.21 1.35
CA VAL A 19 -6.62 -7.32 1.59
C VAL A 19 -6.61 -6.16 0.61
N GLY A 20 -5.46 -5.53 0.40
CA GLY A 20 -5.35 -4.40 -0.53
C GLY A 20 -5.64 -4.78 -1.97
N THR A 21 -5.17 -5.95 -2.41
CA THR A 21 -5.44 -6.44 -3.76
C THR A 21 -6.92 -6.77 -3.96
N LEU A 22 -7.54 -7.44 -2.99
CA LEU A 22 -8.98 -7.71 -3.04
C LEU A 22 -9.79 -6.42 -3.07
N ASP A 23 -9.41 -5.42 -2.30
CA ASP A 23 -10.05 -4.11 -2.31
C ASP A 23 -10.01 -3.49 -3.71
N THR A 24 -8.82 -3.47 -4.34
CA THR A 24 -8.67 -2.92 -5.69
C THR A 24 -9.53 -3.68 -6.69
N ILE A 25 -9.54 -5.01 -6.63
CA ILE A 25 -10.32 -5.86 -7.53
C ILE A 25 -11.82 -5.56 -7.38
N LEU A 26 -12.31 -5.52 -6.15
CA LEU A 26 -13.73 -5.29 -5.87
C LEU A 26 -14.17 -3.89 -6.26
N LEU A 27 -13.39 -2.86 -5.93
CA LEU A 27 -13.70 -1.49 -6.31
C LEU A 27 -13.70 -1.32 -7.82
N SER A 28 -12.70 -1.88 -8.50
CA SER A 28 -12.58 -1.78 -9.94
C SER A 28 -13.72 -2.50 -10.63
N TRP A 29 -14.10 -3.69 -10.12
CA TRP A 29 -15.25 -4.42 -10.61
C TRP A 29 -16.53 -3.60 -10.45
N PHE A 30 -16.76 -3.08 -9.26
CA PHE A 30 -17.97 -2.31 -8.95
C PHE A 30 -18.08 -1.06 -9.83
N ILE A 31 -16.99 -0.32 -9.98
CA ILE A 31 -16.98 0.96 -10.71
C ILE A 31 -17.04 0.76 -12.22
N THR A 32 -16.31 -0.24 -12.75
CA THR A 32 -16.30 -0.51 -14.20
C THR A 32 -17.47 -1.40 -14.63
N GLY A 33 -18.10 -2.11 -13.71
CA GLY A 33 -19.14 -3.09 -14.01
C GLY A 33 -18.63 -4.37 -14.66
N ASN A 34 -17.31 -4.55 -14.76
CA ASN A 34 -16.68 -5.70 -15.42
C ASN A 34 -15.71 -6.40 -14.48
N PRO A 35 -16.02 -7.65 -14.06
CA PRO A 35 -15.15 -8.38 -13.14
C PRO A 35 -13.75 -8.68 -13.72
N LEU A 36 -13.65 -8.87 -15.03
CA LEU A 36 -12.38 -9.12 -15.69
C LEU A 36 -11.48 -7.89 -15.64
N SER A 37 -12.04 -6.70 -15.87
CA SER A 37 -11.30 -5.44 -15.73
C SER A 37 -10.80 -5.26 -14.30
N GLY A 38 -11.62 -5.55 -13.31
CA GLY A 38 -11.23 -5.48 -11.90
C GLY A 38 -10.07 -6.42 -11.61
N LEU A 39 -10.14 -7.65 -12.07
CA LEU A 39 -9.08 -8.63 -11.86
C LEU A 39 -7.77 -8.19 -12.52
N LYS A 40 -7.83 -7.71 -13.77
CA LYS A 40 -6.64 -7.22 -14.49
C LYS A 40 -5.98 -6.05 -13.79
N ILE A 41 -6.78 -5.09 -13.32
CA ILE A 41 -6.28 -3.91 -12.60
C ILE A 41 -5.59 -4.36 -11.30
N GLY A 42 -6.23 -5.24 -10.53
CA GLY A 42 -5.67 -5.72 -9.27
C GLY A 42 -4.35 -6.46 -9.45
N ILE A 43 -4.26 -7.35 -10.42
CA ILE A 43 -3.03 -8.11 -10.69
C ILE A 43 -1.93 -7.20 -11.23
N ALA A 44 -2.26 -6.34 -12.19
CA ALA A 44 -1.28 -5.40 -12.76
C ALA A 44 -0.72 -4.47 -11.68
N GLU A 45 -1.57 -4.03 -10.75
CA GLU A 45 -1.17 -3.14 -9.68
C GLU A 45 -0.13 -3.77 -8.74
N VAL A 46 -0.24 -5.06 -8.46
CA VAL A 46 0.75 -5.75 -7.62
C VAL A 46 2.15 -5.61 -8.24
N THR A 47 2.25 -5.85 -9.55
CA THR A 47 3.53 -5.76 -10.25
C THR A 47 4.05 -4.33 -10.32
N THR A 48 3.21 -3.39 -10.78
CA THR A 48 3.64 -1.99 -10.96
C THR A 48 3.98 -1.33 -9.64
N LYS A 49 3.20 -1.57 -8.60
CA LYS A 49 3.46 -0.98 -7.29
C LYS A 49 4.74 -1.52 -6.65
N THR A 50 5.06 -2.78 -6.88
CA THR A 50 6.31 -3.34 -6.38
C THR A 50 7.51 -2.66 -7.03
N ILE A 51 7.46 -2.50 -8.35
CA ILE A 51 8.53 -1.81 -9.10
C ILE A 51 8.63 -0.35 -8.69
N LEU A 52 7.49 0.35 -8.63
CA LEU A 52 7.45 1.76 -8.26
C LEU A 52 7.90 2.00 -6.83
N TYR A 53 7.55 1.10 -5.91
CA TYR A 53 8.01 1.19 -4.53
C TYR A 53 9.53 1.12 -4.45
N TYR A 54 10.12 0.19 -5.18
CA TYR A 54 11.58 0.06 -5.22
C TYR A 54 12.22 1.35 -5.77
N LEU A 55 11.71 1.86 -6.88
CA LEU A 55 12.23 3.09 -7.49
C LEU A 55 12.05 4.29 -6.55
N HIS A 56 10.91 4.39 -5.90
CA HIS A 56 10.62 5.47 -4.93
C HIS A 56 11.61 5.43 -3.77
N GLU A 57 11.87 4.24 -3.23
CA GLU A 57 12.83 4.07 -2.16
C GLU A 57 14.25 4.44 -2.62
N ARG A 58 14.63 4.10 -3.84
CA ARG A 58 15.94 4.42 -4.39
C ARG A 58 16.12 5.93 -4.57
N VAL A 59 15.07 6.62 -5.04
CA VAL A 59 15.10 8.09 -5.20
C VAL A 59 15.27 8.75 -3.83
N TRP A 60 14.47 8.33 -2.85
CA TRP A 60 14.56 8.88 -1.51
C TRP A 60 15.90 8.58 -0.85
N TYR A 61 16.45 7.40 -1.09
CA TYR A 61 17.78 7.04 -0.58
C TYR A 61 18.84 8.03 -1.07
N LYS A 62 18.80 8.39 -2.34
CA LYS A 62 19.75 9.36 -2.92
C LYS A 62 19.59 10.76 -2.35
N ILE A 63 18.37 11.17 -2.06
CA ILE A 63 18.06 12.47 -1.46
C ILE A 63 18.51 12.48 0.01
N ASN A 64 18.57 11.32 0.63
CA ASN A 64 18.77 11.15 2.07
C ASN A 64 20.23 11.17 2.51
N LEU A 65 21.15 11.02 1.58
CA LEU A 65 22.56 11.00 1.94
C LEU A 65 23.03 12.41 2.30
N THR A 66 23.53 12.55 3.52
CA THR A 66 24.23 13.78 3.92
C THR A 66 25.61 13.79 3.29
N LYS A 67 26.32 14.93 3.41
CA LYS A 67 27.69 15.06 2.94
C LYS A 67 28.63 14.02 3.54
N ASP A 68 28.29 13.49 4.70
CA ASP A 68 29.07 12.49 5.42
C ASP A 68 28.65 11.06 5.12
N GLY A 69 27.73 10.86 4.17
CA GLY A 69 27.24 9.54 3.82
C GLY A 69 26.30 8.89 4.83
N VAL A 70 25.85 9.65 5.83
CA VAL A 70 24.93 9.17 6.86
C VAL A 70 23.50 9.49 6.46
N LEU A 71 22.62 8.50 6.61
CA LEU A 71 21.20 8.69 6.36
C LEU A 71 20.56 9.50 7.48
N LEU A 72 19.92 10.61 7.12
CA LEU A 72 19.15 11.39 8.07
C LEU A 72 17.70 10.90 8.06
N GLU A 73 17.29 10.38 9.20
CA GLU A 73 15.92 9.96 9.42
C GLU A 73 15.24 10.97 10.36
N SER A 74 14.19 11.62 9.86
CA SER A 74 13.42 12.56 10.66
C SER A 74 11.95 12.31 10.45
N ARG A 75 11.13 12.79 11.38
CA ARG A 75 9.67 12.65 11.28
C ARG A 75 9.12 13.37 10.01
N LYS A 76 9.64 14.57 9.72
CA LYS A 76 9.27 15.32 8.53
C LYS A 76 9.54 14.53 7.26
N ARG A 77 10.68 13.85 7.24
CA ARG A 77 11.08 13.02 6.11
C ARG A 77 10.16 11.84 5.92
N HIS A 78 9.80 11.13 6.99
CA HIS A 78 8.87 10.02 6.91
C HIS A 78 7.49 10.47 6.40
N ILE A 79 7.03 11.64 6.84
CA ILE A 79 5.76 12.20 6.36
C ILE A 79 5.85 12.51 4.87
N ALA A 80 6.91 13.20 4.43
CA ALA A 80 7.11 13.54 3.03
C ALA A 80 7.18 12.29 2.15
N LYS A 81 7.91 11.28 2.61
CA LYS A 81 8.03 10.00 1.91
C LYS A 81 6.68 9.30 1.79
N THR A 82 5.89 9.30 2.86
CA THR A 82 4.55 8.71 2.86
C THR A 82 3.63 9.43 1.88
N VAL A 83 3.64 10.77 1.90
CA VAL A 83 2.82 11.58 0.99
C VAL A 83 3.20 11.31 -0.46
N THR A 84 4.50 11.35 -0.79
CA THR A 84 4.94 11.11 -2.16
C THR A 84 4.61 9.69 -2.63
N TRP A 85 4.76 8.70 -1.76
CA TRP A 85 4.39 7.33 -2.10
C TRP A 85 2.88 7.20 -2.37
N ARG A 86 2.06 7.86 -1.56
CA ARG A 86 0.61 7.87 -1.77
C ARG A 86 0.23 8.49 -3.10
N LEU A 87 0.89 9.61 -3.47
CA LEU A 87 0.66 10.25 -4.76
C LEU A 87 1.05 9.34 -5.91
N VAL A 88 2.23 8.74 -5.86
CA VAL A 88 2.71 7.82 -6.89
C VAL A 88 1.78 6.62 -7.00
N GLY A 89 1.39 6.04 -5.88
CA GLY A 89 0.51 4.88 -5.85
C GLY A 89 -0.88 5.17 -6.43
N THR A 90 -1.44 6.34 -6.11
CA THR A 90 -2.75 6.75 -6.64
C THR A 90 -2.68 7.00 -8.15
N LEU A 91 -1.64 7.68 -8.62
CA LEU A 91 -1.44 7.91 -10.05
C LEU A 91 -1.24 6.59 -10.80
N ASP A 92 -0.53 5.64 -10.21
CA ASP A 92 -0.36 4.30 -10.78
C ASP A 92 -1.70 3.59 -10.94
N THR A 93 -2.52 3.57 -9.89
CA THR A 93 -3.86 2.97 -9.93
C THR A 93 -4.73 3.61 -11.01
N MET A 94 -4.74 4.95 -11.06
CA MET A 94 -5.53 5.68 -12.05
C MET A 94 -5.06 5.39 -13.48
N THR A 95 -3.76 5.34 -13.70
CA THR A 95 -3.18 5.05 -15.01
C THR A 95 -3.54 3.64 -15.47
N LEU A 96 -3.38 2.64 -14.61
CA LEU A 96 -3.73 1.27 -14.92
C LEU A 96 -5.23 1.11 -15.18
N ALA A 97 -6.05 1.73 -14.35
CA ALA A 97 -7.50 1.67 -14.50
C ALA A 97 -7.95 2.32 -15.82
N TRP A 98 -7.32 3.43 -16.20
CA TRP A 98 -7.61 4.09 -17.47
C TRP A 98 -7.24 3.20 -18.65
N ILE A 99 -6.01 2.66 -18.64
CA ILE A 99 -5.53 1.81 -19.73
C ILE A 99 -6.40 0.55 -19.88
N ILE A 100 -6.74 -0.09 -18.77
CA ILE A 100 -7.46 -1.37 -18.79
C ILE A 100 -8.94 -1.18 -19.07
N SER A 101 -9.60 -0.19 -18.46
CA SER A 101 -11.03 0.06 -18.64
C SER A 101 -11.34 0.92 -19.86
N GLY A 102 -10.40 1.72 -20.33
CA GLY A 102 -10.60 2.67 -21.40
C GLY A 102 -11.46 3.89 -21.02
N ASP A 103 -11.83 4.03 -19.75
CA ASP A 103 -12.69 5.09 -19.25
C ASP A 103 -11.95 5.94 -18.23
N PRO A 104 -11.58 7.20 -18.57
CA PRO A 104 -10.84 8.05 -17.65
C PRO A 104 -11.67 8.45 -16.41
N LEU A 105 -12.99 8.54 -16.55
CA LEU A 105 -13.84 8.86 -15.40
C LEU A 105 -13.89 7.70 -14.40
N ALA A 106 -14.01 6.48 -14.89
CA ALA A 106 -13.95 5.29 -14.04
C ALA A 106 -12.58 5.21 -13.32
N ALA A 107 -11.50 5.50 -14.03
CA ALA A 107 -10.15 5.52 -13.46
C ALA A 107 -10.04 6.53 -12.31
N LEU A 108 -10.59 7.72 -12.50
CA LEU A 108 -10.59 8.76 -11.48
C LEU A 108 -11.38 8.33 -10.25
N LYS A 109 -12.55 7.74 -10.44
CA LYS A 109 -13.38 7.21 -9.35
C LYS A 109 -12.68 6.11 -8.57
N ILE A 110 -12.04 5.17 -9.28
CA ILE A 110 -11.28 4.09 -8.64
C ILE A 110 -10.16 4.66 -7.78
N GLY A 111 -9.40 5.60 -8.31
CA GLY A 111 -8.28 6.21 -7.58
C GLY A 111 -8.73 6.89 -6.30
N PHE A 112 -9.77 7.69 -6.34
CA PHE A 112 -10.28 8.38 -5.15
C PHE A 112 -10.92 7.41 -4.16
N ALA A 113 -11.73 6.47 -4.65
CA ALA A 113 -12.38 5.48 -3.79
C ALA A 113 -11.33 4.62 -3.06
N GLU A 114 -10.27 4.24 -3.76
CA GLU A 114 -9.20 3.43 -3.19
C GLU A 114 -8.46 4.13 -2.05
N VAL A 115 -8.24 5.44 -2.16
CA VAL A 115 -7.62 6.20 -1.08
C VAL A 115 -8.43 6.06 0.20
N VAL A 116 -9.76 6.23 0.11
CA VAL A 116 -10.66 6.13 1.27
C VAL A 116 -10.74 4.71 1.81
N THR A 117 -11.00 3.73 0.94
CA THR A 117 -11.18 2.34 1.36
C THR A 117 -9.90 1.76 1.94
N LYS A 118 -8.75 2.07 1.34
CA LYS A 118 -7.48 1.56 1.85
C LYS A 118 -7.11 2.16 3.20
N MET A 119 -7.45 3.43 3.45
CA MET A 119 -7.24 4.02 4.77
C MET A 119 -8.08 3.31 5.83
N LEU A 120 -9.36 3.08 5.53
CA LEU A 120 -10.25 2.36 6.45
C LEU A 120 -9.80 0.92 6.67
N LEU A 121 -9.48 0.22 5.60
CA LEU A 121 -9.05 -1.18 5.68
C LEU A 121 -7.70 -1.31 6.38
N TYR A 122 -6.79 -0.37 6.17
CA TYR A 122 -5.52 -0.36 6.88
C TYR A 122 -5.74 -0.23 8.39
N TYR A 123 -6.61 0.67 8.79
CA TYR A 123 -6.94 0.83 10.20
C TYR A 123 -7.53 -0.46 10.79
N LEU A 124 -8.51 -1.06 10.09
CA LEU A 124 -9.13 -2.30 10.54
C LEU A 124 -8.13 -3.46 10.59
N HIS A 125 -7.26 -3.55 9.60
CA HIS A 125 -6.20 -4.56 9.54
C HIS A 125 -5.26 -4.43 10.74
N GLU A 126 -4.84 -3.20 11.06
CA GLU A 126 -4.00 -2.94 12.23
C GLU A 126 -4.71 -3.32 13.53
N ARG A 127 -6.00 -3.02 13.63
CA ARG A 127 -6.77 -3.35 14.83
C ARG A 127 -6.94 -4.87 15.00
N VAL A 128 -7.16 -5.59 13.91
CA VAL A 128 -7.25 -7.05 13.94
C VAL A 128 -5.90 -7.65 14.38
N TRP A 129 -4.80 -7.18 13.78
CA TRP A 129 -3.47 -7.68 14.15
C TRP A 129 -3.10 -7.32 15.58
N TYR A 130 -3.55 -6.18 16.07
CA TYR A 130 -3.32 -5.81 17.47
C TYR A 130 -3.88 -6.87 18.43
N LYS A 131 -5.00 -7.49 18.09
CA LYS A 131 -5.64 -8.54 18.88
C LYS A 131 -5.00 -9.92 18.71
N ILE A 132 -4.16 -10.10 17.72
CA ILE A 132 -3.51 -11.38 17.42
C ILE A 132 -2.14 -11.41 18.09
N ASP A 133 -1.88 -12.47 18.85
CA ASP A 133 -0.64 -12.60 19.62
C ASP A 133 0.49 -13.32 18.86
N PHE A 134 0.24 -13.70 17.61
CA PHE A 134 1.23 -14.39 16.79
C PHE A 134 2.50 -13.54 16.66
N GLY A 135 3.63 -14.15 16.99
CA GLY A 135 4.94 -13.51 16.85
C GLY A 135 5.27 -12.49 17.94
N LEU A 136 4.45 -12.39 19.00
CA LEU A 136 4.72 -11.52 20.15
C LEU A 136 5.28 -12.38 21.29
N PRO A 137 6.47 -12.04 21.83
CA PRO A 137 7.10 -12.91 22.85
C PRO A 137 6.38 -12.91 24.19
N ASN A 138 5.84 -11.80 24.65
CA ASN A 138 5.21 -11.71 25.96
C ASN A 138 4.11 -10.65 25.99
N ARG A 139 2.97 -10.98 25.44
CA ARG A 139 1.84 -10.09 25.55
C ARG A 139 0.99 -10.50 26.73
N LYS A 140 0.94 -9.63 27.73
CA LYS A 140 0.00 -9.83 28.82
C LYS A 140 -1.39 -9.45 28.35
N ASN A 141 -2.30 -10.41 28.41
CA ASN A 141 -3.70 -10.12 28.13
C ASN A 141 -4.25 -9.34 29.32
N ASN A 142 -4.54 -8.09 29.08
CA ASN A 142 -5.29 -7.26 30.03
C ASN A 142 -6.75 -7.29 29.67
#